data_86d2de5b4c40dbf3d522e6f7b139fcdf
#
_entry.id   86d2de5b4c40dbf3d522e6f7b139fcdf
#
_cell.length_a   1.000
_cell.length_b   1.000
_cell.length_c   1.000
_cell.angle_alpha   90.00
_cell.angle_beta   90.00
_cell.angle_gamma   90.00
#
_symmetry.space_group_name_H-M   'P 1'
#
loop_
_entity.id
_entity.type
_entity.pdbx_description
1 polymer ?
#
loop_
_entity_poly.entity_id
_entity_poly.type
_entity_poly.pdbx_seq_one_letter_code
_entity_poly.pdbx_strand_id
1 'polypeptide(L)'
;MRSGVSLMPGEINGCVGCHEDRLSIPAPMSKRPIALSKKPAELSKWMGKEPFKFSFMEHVQPILDKHCVSCHDFDTNDRKKLVLAKDMNPFFNAAYVNLYVNKIVSLVGGGPADIQQAYSWGSHASKLTKIIDNGHKGVKLSPKEKETLYTWMDLNGVYYPVYESAFDDALAGRCPLTNQE
;
A
#
# COMPACT_ATOMS: atom_id res chain seq x y z
N MET A 1 -3.25 -18.81 -6.99
CA MET A 1 -1.95 -18.40 -7.57
C MET A 1 -1.80 -16.88 -7.37
N ARG A 2 -0.72 -16.43 -6.76
CA ARG A 2 -0.38 -15.00 -6.79
C ARG A 2 0.26 -14.73 -8.13
N SER A 3 -0.36 -13.94 -8.96
CA SER A 3 0.27 -13.41 -10.15
C SER A 3 0.45 -11.91 -9.95
N GLY A 4 1.68 -11.50 -9.66
CA GLY A 4 2.05 -10.12 -9.86
C GLY A 4 2.25 -9.92 -11.36
N VAL A 5 1.40 -9.13 -11.97
CA VAL A 5 1.58 -8.72 -13.37
C VAL A 5 2.05 -7.29 -13.35
N SER A 6 3.27 -7.06 -13.81
CA SER A 6 3.76 -5.72 -14.09
C SER A 6 3.55 -5.43 -15.56
N LEU A 7 2.80 -4.39 -15.86
CA LEU A 7 2.55 -3.93 -17.23
C LEU A 7 3.31 -2.61 -17.44
N MET A 8 4.01 -2.52 -18.56
CA MET A 8 4.69 -1.29 -18.95
C MET A 8 3.69 -0.30 -19.60
N PRO A 9 3.94 1.00 -19.55
CA PRO A 9 3.13 1.97 -20.26
C PRO A 9 2.99 1.63 -21.75
N GLY A 10 1.75 1.52 -22.25
CA GLY A 10 1.45 1.15 -23.64
C GLY A 10 1.56 -0.33 -23.96
N GLU A 11 1.90 -1.19 -22.99
CA GLU A 11 1.93 -2.64 -23.18
C GLU A 11 0.50 -3.20 -23.28
N ILE A 12 0.27 -4.06 -24.29
CA ILE A 12 -0.97 -4.82 -24.45
C ILE A 12 -0.64 -6.27 -24.17
N ASN A 13 -1.19 -6.82 -23.08
CA ASN A 13 -0.96 -8.19 -22.70
C ASN A 13 -2.24 -9.03 -22.78
N GLY A 14 -2.14 -10.20 -23.38
CA GLY A 14 -3.22 -11.20 -23.39
C GLY A 14 -3.09 -12.12 -22.18
N CYS A 15 -4.03 -12.05 -21.25
CA CYS A 15 -4.00 -12.87 -20.03
C CYS A 15 -4.39 -14.32 -20.31
N VAL A 16 -3.46 -15.11 -20.83
CA VAL A 16 -3.61 -16.55 -21.09
C VAL A 16 -2.53 -17.29 -20.31
N GLY A 17 -2.88 -18.42 -19.70
CA GLY A 17 -1.91 -19.32 -19.04
C GLY A 17 -1.70 -19.11 -17.54
N CYS A 18 -2.25 -18.08 -16.92
CA CYS A 18 -2.09 -17.85 -15.49
C CYS A 18 -3.13 -18.54 -14.62
N HIS A 19 -4.33 -18.72 -15.09
CA HIS A 19 -5.45 -19.34 -14.36
C HIS A 19 -5.99 -20.62 -15.02
N GLU A 20 -5.38 -21.05 -16.12
CA GLU A 20 -5.71 -22.31 -16.78
C GLU A 20 -5.04 -23.49 -16.08
N ASP A 21 -5.62 -24.66 -16.26
CA ASP A 21 -5.05 -25.91 -15.79
C ASP A 21 -3.70 -26.17 -16.51
N ARG A 22 -2.69 -26.57 -15.76
CA ARG A 22 -1.36 -26.91 -16.31
C ARG A 22 -1.36 -28.11 -17.23
N LEU A 23 -2.38 -28.96 -17.13
CA LEU A 23 -2.51 -30.19 -17.90
C LEU A 23 -3.46 -30.07 -19.09
N SER A 24 -4.04 -28.90 -19.30
CA SER A 24 -4.96 -28.65 -20.42
C SER A 24 -4.48 -27.49 -21.28
N ILE A 25 -4.68 -27.63 -22.59
CA ILE A 25 -4.49 -26.52 -23.54
C ILE A 25 -5.75 -25.68 -23.50
N PRO A 26 -5.68 -24.36 -23.33
CA PRO A 26 -6.84 -23.49 -23.43
C PRO A 26 -7.57 -23.73 -24.75
N ALA A 27 -8.90 -23.85 -24.71
CA ALA A 27 -9.68 -24.00 -25.92
C ALA A 27 -9.41 -22.84 -26.89
N PRO A 28 -9.23 -23.10 -28.19
CA PRO A 28 -9.02 -22.02 -29.16
C PRO A 28 -10.19 -21.06 -29.07
N MET A 29 -9.89 -19.79 -28.89
CA MET A 29 -10.91 -18.74 -28.77
C MET A 29 -11.60 -18.59 -30.12
N SER A 30 -12.80 -19.15 -30.25
CA SER A 30 -13.63 -19.02 -31.44
C SER A 30 -14.18 -17.60 -31.64
N LYS A 31 -14.15 -16.79 -30.60
CA LYS A 31 -14.62 -15.40 -30.63
C LYS A 31 -13.58 -14.47 -29.97
N ARG A 32 -13.37 -13.33 -30.59
CA ARG A 32 -12.53 -12.28 -30.02
C ARG A 32 -13.10 -11.83 -28.65
N PRO A 33 -12.30 -11.78 -27.57
CA PRO A 33 -12.75 -11.27 -26.28
C PRO A 33 -13.36 -9.86 -26.42
N ILE A 34 -14.47 -9.64 -25.73
CA ILE A 34 -15.18 -8.34 -25.75
C ILE A 34 -14.25 -7.20 -25.32
N ALA A 35 -13.34 -7.46 -24.39
CA ALA A 35 -12.35 -6.47 -23.93
C ALA A 35 -11.47 -5.96 -25.08
N LEU A 36 -11.07 -6.81 -26.02
CA LEU A 36 -10.27 -6.41 -27.19
C LEU A 36 -11.05 -5.64 -28.25
N SER A 37 -12.37 -5.60 -28.18
CA SER A 37 -13.22 -4.82 -29.07
C SER A 37 -13.58 -3.43 -28.52
N LYS A 38 -13.18 -3.14 -27.29
CA LYS A 38 -13.42 -1.86 -26.63
C LYS A 38 -12.13 -1.05 -26.56
N LYS A 39 -12.26 0.27 -26.54
CA LYS A 39 -11.15 1.14 -26.18
C LYS A 39 -10.73 0.87 -24.73
N PRO A 40 -9.43 0.94 -24.39
CA PRO A 40 -8.98 0.90 -23.01
C PRO A 40 -9.76 1.92 -22.17
N ALA A 41 -10.17 1.52 -20.97
CA ALA A 41 -10.78 2.45 -20.04
C ALA A 41 -9.73 3.47 -19.57
N GLU A 42 -10.12 4.73 -19.47
CA GLU A 42 -9.29 5.75 -18.85
C GLU A 42 -9.19 5.48 -17.34
N LEU A 43 -8.00 5.62 -16.79
CA LEU A 43 -7.80 5.51 -15.36
C LEU A 43 -8.37 6.75 -14.67
N SER A 44 -9.21 6.53 -13.68
CA SER A 44 -9.71 7.60 -12.83
C SER A 44 -8.56 8.21 -12.02
N LYS A 45 -8.52 9.55 -11.98
CA LYS A 45 -7.57 10.28 -11.15
C LYS A 45 -7.96 10.11 -9.67
N TRP A 46 -7.03 9.71 -8.82
CA TRP A 46 -7.28 9.64 -7.37
C TRP A 46 -7.57 11.02 -6.80
N MET A 47 -8.74 11.20 -6.19
CA MET A 47 -9.24 12.50 -5.70
C MET A 47 -9.14 13.64 -6.74
N GLY A 48 -9.27 13.33 -8.04
CA GLY A 48 -9.16 14.31 -9.13
C GLY A 48 -7.75 14.86 -9.37
N LYS A 49 -6.72 14.31 -8.72
CA LYS A 49 -5.32 14.75 -8.85
C LYS A 49 -4.60 14.02 -9.97
N GLU A 50 -3.60 14.70 -10.55
CA GLU A 50 -2.63 14.05 -11.41
C GLU A 50 -1.87 12.96 -10.64
N PRO A 51 -1.32 11.93 -11.32
CA PRO A 51 -0.52 10.90 -10.68
C PRO A 51 0.62 11.52 -9.85
N PHE A 52 0.79 11.04 -8.63
CA PHE A 52 1.84 11.51 -7.72
C PHE A 52 2.40 10.34 -6.90
N LYS A 53 3.54 10.55 -6.29
CA LYS A 53 4.20 9.57 -5.45
C LYS A 53 3.60 9.63 -4.04
N PHE A 54 3.03 8.53 -3.57
CA PHE A 54 2.39 8.47 -2.25
C PHE A 54 3.46 8.29 -1.16
N SER A 55 3.42 9.13 -0.13
CA SER A 55 4.33 9.10 1.03
C SER A 55 3.55 9.01 2.34
N PHE A 56 3.99 8.16 3.26
CA PHE A 56 3.42 8.12 4.61
C PHE A 56 3.56 9.47 5.32
N MET A 57 4.77 10.04 5.27
CA MET A 57 5.07 11.28 5.97
C MET A 57 4.30 12.49 5.45
N GLU A 58 4.00 12.54 4.16
CA GLU A 58 3.30 13.67 3.55
C GLU A 58 1.77 13.53 3.57
N HIS A 59 1.27 12.30 3.54
CA HIS A 59 -0.16 12.06 3.34
C HIS A 59 -0.85 11.45 4.55
N VAL A 60 -0.17 10.56 5.29
CA VAL A 60 -0.76 9.83 6.42
C VAL A 60 -0.42 10.50 7.74
N GLN A 61 0.87 10.80 7.98
CA GLN A 61 1.31 11.37 9.25
C GLN A 61 0.58 12.65 9.64
N PRO A 62 0.30 13.62 8.75
CA PRO A 62 -0.45 14.82 9.11
C PRO A 62 -1.87 14.55 9.61
N ILE A 63 -2.51 13.47 9.14
CA ILE A 63 -3.83 13.05 9.64
C ILE A 63 -3.71 12.49 11.06
N LEU A 64 -2.66 11.70 11.32
CA LEU A 64 -2.39 11.17 12.66
C LEU A 64 -2.03 12.29 13.64
N ASP A 65 -1.20 13.24 13.24
CA ASP A 65 -0.82 14.40 14.05
C ASP A 65 -2.04 15.23 14.46
N LYS A 66 -2.96 15.42 13.54
CA LYS A 66 -4.17 16.23 13.78
C LYS A 66 -5.19 15.55 14.70
N HIS A 67 -5.35 14.22 14.59
CA HIS A 67 -6.48 13.54 15.18
C HIS A 67 -6.15 12.49 16.24
N CYS A 68 -4.89 12.00 16.27
CA CYS A 68 -4.53 10.82 17.06
C CYS A 68 -3.41 11.08 18.07
N VAL A 69 -2.39 11.86 17.70
CA VAL A 69 -1.18 12.05 18.50
C VAL A 69 -1.48 12.67 19.87
N SER A 70 -2.49 13.57 19.96
CA SER A 70 -2.86 14.17 21.25
C SER A 70 -3.16 13.16 22.38
N CYS A 71 -3.56 11.93 22.01
CA CYS A 71 -3.79 10.83 22.96
C CYS A 71 -2.75 9.69 22.78
N HIS A 72 -2.10 9.60 21.63
CA HIS A 72 -1.19 8.52 21.27
C HIS A 72 0.24 9.04 21.07
N ASP A 73 0.76 9.76 22.06
CA ASP A 73 2.14 10.25 22.13
C ASP A 73 2.92 9.50 23.23
N PHE A 74 4.24 9.68 23.26
CA PHE A 74 5.15 9.09 24.23
C PHE A 74 4.81 9.46 25.67
N ASP A 75 4.37 10.68 25.93
CA ASP A 75 4.11 11.22 27.26
C ASP A 75 2.67 11.06 27.74
N THR A 76 1.81 10.43 26.96
CA THR A 76 0.41 10.22 27.35
C THR A 76 0.21 8.95 28.18
N ASN A 77 -0.80 8.94 29.06
CA ASN A 77 -1.12 7.80 29.90
C ASN A 77 -1.58 6.55 29.10
N ASP A 78 -2.05 6.76 27.86
CA ASP A 78 -2.46 5.69 26.94
C ASP A 78 -1.29 5.11 26.14
N ARG A 79 -0.06 5.60 26.36
CA ARG A 79 1.19 5.16 25.70
C ARG A 79 1.48 3.66 25.77
N LYS A 80 0.84 2.93 26.68
CA LYS A 80 1.15 1.50 26.94
C LYS A 80 0.97 0.59 25.73
N LYS A 81 0.34 1.06 24.63
CA LYS A 81 0.00 0.17 23.51
C LYS A 81 0.24 0.73 22.11
N LEU A 82 0.22 2.04 21.91
CA LEU A 82 0.29 2.62 20.57
C LEU A 82 0.81 4.06 20.63
N VAL A 83 1.96 4.31 20.02
CA VAL A 83 2.52 5.65 19.81
C VAL A 83 2.40 5.99 18.34
N LEU A 84 1.77 7.13 18.03
CA LEU A 84 1.54 7.61 16.67
C LEU A 84 2.29 8.91 16.34
N ALA A 85 3.28 9.25 17.18
CA ALA A 85 4.16 10.39 16.98
C ALA A 85 5.07 10.21 15.74
N LYS A 86 5.52 11.34 15.19
CA LYS A 86 6.36 11.37 13.97
C LYS A 86 7.85 11.14 14.21
N ASP A 87 8.25 10.89 15.47
CA ASP A 87 9.65 10.71 15.83
C ASP A 87 10.31 9.59 15.04
N MET A 88 11.48 9.90 14.47
CA MET A 88 12.18 9.01 13.56
C MET A 88 13.11 8.04 14.29
N ASN A 89 13.08 6.79 13.89
CA ASN A 89 14.21 5.87 14.05
C ASN A 89 15.07 5.91 12.74
N PRO A 90 16.15 5.11 12.62
CA PRO A 90 16.99 5.15 11.42
C PRO A 90 16.27 4.92 10.08
N PHE A 91 15.11 4.26 10.07
CA PHE A 91 14.42 3.87 8.83
C PHE A 91 12.99 4.41 8.73
N PHE A 92 12.24 4.41 9.83
CA PHE A 92 10.82 4.74 9.84
C PHE A 92 10.50 5.63 11.04
N ASN A 93 9.32 6.22 11.06
CA ASN A 93 8.86 6.92 12.26
C ASN A 93 8.11 5.99 13.23
N ALA A 94 7.91 6.48 14.46
CA ALA A 94 7.25 5.72 15.53
C ALA A 94 5.83 5.30 15.13
N ALA A 95 5.06 6.18 14.52
CA ALA A 95 3.70 5.90 14.09
C ALA A 95 3.63 4.72 13.13
N TYR A 96 4.44 4.72 12.07
CA TYR A 96 4.46 3.64 11.09
C TYR A 96 4.81 2.29 11.71
N VAL A 97 5.88 2.26 12.50
CA VAL A 97 6.32 1.04 13.19
C VAL A 97 5.23 0.52 14.12
N ASN A 98 4.62 1.41 14.93
CA ASN A 98 3.58 1.03 15.88
C ASN A 98 2.31 0.53 15.20
N LEU A 99 1.87 1.15 14.11
CA LEU A 99 0.73 0.67 13.33
C LEU A 99 0.93 -0.75 12.82
N TYR A 100 2.16 -1.06 12.38
CA TYR A 100 2.53 -2.38 11.87
C TYR A 100 2.70 -3.41 12.98
N VAL A 101 3.56 -3.15 13.98
CA VAL A 101 3.92 -4.09 15.04
C VAL A 101 2.71 -4.45 15.91
N ASN A 102 1.85 -3.47 16.20
CA ASN A 102 0.63 -3.70 16.98
C ASN A 102 -0.54 -4.26 16.15
N LYS A 103 -0.30 -4.60 14.87
CA LYS A 103 -1.31 -5.16 13.96
C LYS A 103 -2.58 -4.29 13.89
N ILE A 104 -2.38 -2.97 13.90
CA ILE A 104 -3.47 -2.00 13.69
C ILE A 104 -3.83 -1.95 12.21
N VAL A 105 -2.84 -2.17 11.34
CA VAL A 105 -3.03 -2.32 9.90
C VAL A 105 -2.71 -3.75 9.46
N SER A 106 -3.47 -4.27 8.52
CA SER A 106 -3.29 -5.58 7.90
C SER A 106 -2.62 -5.41 6.54
N LEU A 107 -1.32 -5.65 6.51
CA LEU A 107 -0.49 -5.49 5.32
C LEU A 107 0.11 -6.82 4.91
N VAL A 108 0.31 -7.02 3.60
CA VAL A 108 0.97 -8.22 3.09
C VAL A 108 2.45 -8.16 3.47
N GLY A 109 2.90 -9.11 4.28
CA GLY A 109 4.31 -9.19 4.68
C GLY A 109 5.22 -9.75 3.59
N GLY A 110 6.54 -9.66 3.82
CA GLY A 110 7.58 -10.23 2.96
C GLY A 110 7.77 -11.75 3.08
N GLY A 111 6.85 -12.46 3.74
CA GLY A 111 6.91 -13.92 3.92
C GLY A 111 6.54 -14.71 2.65
N PRO A 112 6.55 -16.06 2.74
CA PRO A 112 6.14 -16.93 1.66
C PRO A 112 4.78 -16.54 1.10
N ALA A 113 4.60 -16.74 -0.21
CA ALA A 113 3.35 -16.44 -0.88
C ALA A 113 2.31 -17.55 -0.63
N ASP A 114 1.58 -17.45 0.47
CA ASP A 114 0.46 -18.35 0.75
C ASP A 114 -0.79 -17.94 -0.06
N ILE A 115 -1.72 -18.88 -0.19
CA ILE A 115 -3.05 -18.56 -0.73
C ILE A 115 -3.74 -17.60 0.22
N GLN A 116 -4.06 -16.41 -0.29
CA GLN A 116 -4.75 -15.40 0.48
C GLN A 116 -6.25 -15.47 0.23
N GLN A 117 -7.01 -15.40 1.32
CA GLN A 117 -8.46 -15.25 1.22
C GLN A 117 -8.83 -13.84 0.74
N ALA A 118 -9.97 -13.71 0.07
CA ALA A 118 -10.50 -12.41 -0.26
C ALA A 118 -10.70 -11.57 1.01
N TYR A 119 -10.44 -10.27 0.92
CA TYR A 119 -10.62 -9.30 2.02
C TYR A 119 -9.75 -9.54 3.27
N SER A 120 -8.67 -10.31 3.15
CA SER A 120 -7.78 -10.59 4.31
C SER A 120 -6.71 -9.54 4.56
N TRP A 121 -6.57 -8.54 3.67
CA TRP A 121 -5.56 -7.49 3.73
C TRP A 121 -6.13 -6.10 3.41
N GLY A 122 -5.29 -5.09 3.60
CA GLY A 122 -5.61 -3.71 3.26
C GLY A 122 -6.63 -3.06 4.20
N SER A 123 -7.32 -2.06 3.72
CA SER A 123 -8.32 -1.30 4.49
C SER A 123 -9.44 -2.18 5.01
N HIS A 124 -9.91 -3.14 4.23
CA HIS A 124 -11.01 -4.04 4.62
C HIS A 124 -10.69 -4.87 5.87
N ALA A 125 -9.47 -5.39 5.99
CA ALA A 125 -9.05 -6.24 7.12
C ALA A 125 -8.47 -5.46 8.30
N SER A 126 -8.08 -4.21 8.10
CA SER A 126 -7.37 -3.42 9.10
C SER A 126 -8.26 -3.03 10.28
N LYS A 127 -7.70 -3.12 11.48
CA LYS A 127 -8.36 -2.62 12.70
C LYS A 127 -8.55 -1.10 12.64
N LEU A 128 -7.62 -0.39 12.00
CA LEU A 128 -7.69 1.06 11.83
C LEU A 128 -8.99 1.48 11.15
N THR A 129 -9.41 0.80 10.10
CA THR A 129 -10.68 1.04 9.42
C THR A 129 -11.86 0.92 10.37
N LYS A 130 -11.90 -0.17 11.15
CA LYS A 130 -12.97 -0.41 12.13
C LYS A 130 -13.01 0.66 13.23
N ILE A 131 -11.84 1.13 13.68
CA ILE A 131 -11.70 2.20 14.68
C ILE A 131 -12.25 3.51 14.11
N ILE A 132 -11.92 3.83 12.86
CA ILE A 132 -12.34 5.05 12.18
C ILE A 132 -13.86 5.05 11.93
N ASP A 133 -14.40 3.93 11.46
CA ASP A 133 -15.81 3.86 11.05
C ASP A 133 -16.77 3.72 12.22
N ASN A 134 -16.39 3.01 13.26
CA ASN A 134 -17.18 2.88 14.48
C ASN A 134 -17.09 4.11 15.42
N GLY A 135 -16.19 5.03 15.11
CA GLY A 135 -15.87 6.18 15.97
C GLY A 135 -14.95 5.83 17.13
N HIS A 136 -14.02 6.73 17.43
CA HIS A 136 -13.03 6.56 18.49
C HIS A 136 -12.82 7.89 19.23
N LYS A 137 -13.16 7.94 20.52
CA LYS A 137 -12.91 9.11 21.40
C LYS A 137 -13.35 10.46 20.82
N GLY A 138 -14.43 10.48 20.02
CA GLY A 138 -14.93 11.69 19.39
C GLY A 138 -14.15 12.18 18.15
N VAL A 139 -13.15 11.44 17.70
CA VAL A 139 -12.42 11.74 16.47
C VAL A 139 -13.35 11.69 15.26
N LYS A 140 -13.32 12.74 14.46
CA LYS A 140 -14.09 12.86 13.21
C LYS A 140 -13.14 13.18 12.06
N LEU A 141 -12.95 12.23 11.18
CA LEU A 141 -12.17 12.39 9.95
C LEU A 141 -13.09 12.89 8.83
N SER A 142 -12.61 13.79 8.01
CA SER A 142 -13.26 14.16 6.76
C SER A 142 -13.27 12.98 5.78
N PRO A 143 -14.19 12.96 4.79
CA PRO A 143 -14.20 11.91 3.76
C PRO A 143 -12.85 11.76 3.05
N LYS A 144 -12.17 12.88 2.79
CA LYS A 144 -10.84 12.88 2.15
C LYS A 144 -9.75 12.27 3.03
N GLU A 145 -9.75 12.56 4.34
CA GLU A 145 -8.79 11.96 5.29
C GLU A 145 -9.02 10.45 5.41
N LYS A 146 -10.28 9.99 5.46
CA LYS A 146 -10.63 8.57 5.44
C LYS A 146 -10.13 7.88 4.17
N GLU A 147 -10.44 8.45 3.00
CA GLU A 147 -10.00 7.92 1.71
C GLU A 147 -8.48 7.83 1.63
N THR A 148 -7.76 8.83 2.14
CA THR A 148 -6.29 8.81 2.19
C THR A 148 -5.76 7.64 3.03
N LEU A 149 -6.32 7.41 4.21
CA LEU A 149 -5.91 6.31 5.08
C LEU A 149 -6.24 4.95 4.46
N TYR A 150 -7.42 4.80 3.85
CA TYR A 150 -7.81 3.56 3.19
C TYR A 150 -6.92 3.27 1.98
N THR A 151 -6.71 4.27 1.13
CA THR A 151 -5.79 4.15 0.00
C THR A 151 -4.38 3.74 0.44
N TRP A 152 -3.86 4.35 1.51
CA TRP A 152 -2.57 3.98 2.05
C TRP A 152 -2.49 2.50 2.46
N MET A 153 -3.51 2.00 3.17
CA MET A 153 -3.57 0.59 3.56
C MET A 153 -3.68 -0.33 2.34
N ASP A 154 -4.45 0.06 1.32
CA ASP A 154 -4.65 -0.72 0.09
C ASP A 154 -3.43 -0.67 -0.84
N LEU A 155 -2.60 0.37 -0.75
CA LEU A 155 -1.26 0.44 -1.34
C LEU A 155 -0.22 -0.39 -0.56
N ASN A 156 -0.67 -1.26 0.35
CA ASN A 156 0.16 -2.08 1.20
C ASN A 156 1.10 -1.28 2.13
N GLY A 157 0.62 -0.14 2.61
CA GLY A 157 1.31 0.63 3.65
C GLY A 157 2.65 1.20 3.21
N VAL A 158 2.72 1.80 2.03
CA VAL A 158 3.96 2.43 1.56
C VAL A 158 4.45 3.51 2.52
N TYR A 159 5.76 3.55 2.79
CA TYR A 159 6.37 4.58 3.62
C TYR A 159 7.05 5.66 2.78
N TYR A 160 7.97 5.25 1.92
CA TYR A 160 8.70 6.15 1.03
C TYR A 160 7.94 6.39 -0.28
N PRO A 161 7.98 7.61 -0.83
CA PRO A 161 7.32 7.91 -2.10
C PRO A 161 8.00 7.22 -3.30
N VAL A 162 9.26 6.86 -3.13
CA VAL A 162 10.08 6.11 -4.09
C VAL A 162 11.07 5.24 -3.33
N TYR A 163 11.44 4.14 -3.93
CA TYR A 163 12.51 3.25 -3.48
C TYR A 163 13.69 3.32 -4.47
N GLU A 164 14.02 4.53 -4.86
CA GLU A 164 15.17 4.82 -5.71
C GLU A 164 16.41 5.03 -4.84
N SER A 165 17.51 4.47 -5.27
CA SER A 165 18.81 4.78 -4.69
C SER A 165 19.35 6.08 -5.30
N ALA A 166 20.07 6.88 -4.49
CA ALA A 166 20.88 7.98 -4.99
C ALA A 166 22.12 7.51 -5.79
N PHE A 167 22.34 6.20 -5.80
CA PHE A 167 23.50 5.58 -6.47
C PHE A 167 23.02 4.77 -7.66
N ASP A 168 23.46 5.12 -8.87
CA ASP A 168 23.10 4.45 -10.12
C ASP A 168 23.47 2.96 -10.10
N ASP A 169 24.57 2.60 -9.47
CA ASP A 169 24.99 1.20 -9.33
C ASP A 169 24.03 0.36 -8.50
N ALA A 170 23.38 0.95 -7.49
CA ALA A 170 22.35 0.24 -6.72
C ALA A 170 21.11 -0.04 -7.57
N LEU A 171 20.71 0.87 -8.46
CA LEU A 171 19.62 0.68 -9.42
C LEU A 171 19.96 -0.45 -10.42
N ALA A 172 21.22 -0.58 -10.78
CA ALA A 172 21.73 -1.67 -11.64
C ALA A 172 21.98 -2.99 -10.89
N GLY A 173 21.63 -3.07 -9.60
CA GLY A 173 21.85 -4.24 -8.76
C GLY A 173 23.30 -4.46 -8.34
N ARG A 174 24.15 -3.43 -8.46
CA ARG A 174 25.55 -3.44 -8.03
C ARG A 174 25.73 -2.80 -6.67
N CYS A 175 26.74 -3.22 -5.91
CA CYS A 175 27.05 -2.62 -4.61
C CYS A 175 27.66 -1.22 -4.80
N PRO A 176 27.06 -0.15 -4.28
CA PRO A 176 27.60 1.21 -4.44
C PRO A 176 28.90 1.45 -3.64
N LEU A 177 29.25 0.56 -2.72
CA LEU A 177 30.42 0.70 -1.86
C LEU A 177 31.71 0.16 -2.49
N THR A 178 31.62 -0.54 -3.63
CA THR A 178 32.79 -1.16 -4.30
C THR A 178 33.57 -0.16 -5.18
N ASN A 179 33.08 1.04 -5.38
CA ASN A 179 33.70 2.07 -6.24
C ASN A 179 34.31 3.23 -5.43
N GLN A 180 34.56 3.05 -4.14
CA GLN A 180 35.29 4.02 -3.30
C GLN A 180 36.73 3.55 -3.08
N GLU A 181 37.54 3.52 -4.16
CA GLU A 181 38.99 3.52 -4.10
C GLU A 181 39.55 4.83 -4.69
#